data_52a4e098c0d8594990ac2d8ad33c4eda
#
_entry.id   52a4e098c0d8594990ac2d8ad33c4eda
#
_cell.length_a   1.000
_cell.length_b   1.000
_cell.length_c   1.000
_cell.angle_alpha   90.00
_cell.angle_beta   90.00
_cell.angle_gamma   90.00
#
_symmetry.space_group_name_H-M   'P 1'
#
loop_
_entity.id
_entity.type
_entity.pdbx_description
1 polymer ?
#
loop_
_entity_poly.entity_id
_entity_poly.type
_entity_poly.pdbx_seq_one_letter_code
_entity_poly.pdbx_strand_id
1 'polypeptide(L)'
;VLVNKYHGLPETYVPELEKLGGRYGVGSMVPDAAAAFRAMADAAKADGISLRSVSAYRSYETQTGLYNRYVSIDGKANAERYSARPGYSEHQTGLALDINTASISAHFENTVEYAWLQENCAKFGFMLRYPQDKESITGYRYEPWHYRYVGQAIAQTCMDQGLTYEEYLAAQVQPGENQAPALFWQGQALDLGDKVTRLSGVTYVDAAALAAALGWAGETGEDGVLRLSDGRHKIELPVGRRALLDGMTIRLSGPTVERGGGRCLPLSDLCPLLGVQTAVTDRGVELSPIQAAL
;
A
#
# COMPACT_ATOMS: atom_id res chain seq x y z
N VAL A 1 -2.87 1.57 10.19
CA VAL A 1 -2.94 1.98 8.76
C VAL A 1 -1.96 1.13 7.94
N LEU A 2 -2.39 0.59 6.81
CA LEU A 2 -1.53 -0.07 5.83
C LEU A 2 -1.00 0.99 4.86
N VAL A 3 0.32 0.99 4.67
CA VAL A 3 0.99 1.78 3.62
C VAL A 3 1.91 0.83 2.86
N ASN A 4 1.73 0.73 1.54
CA ASN A 4 2.51 -0.16 0.68
C ASN A 4 2.45 0.31 -0.78
N LYS A 5 2.77 -0.53 -1.77
CA LYS A 5 2.74 -0.19 -3.20
C LYS A 5 1.38 0.32 -3.70
N TYR A 6 0.29 -0.03 -3.01
CA TYR A 6 -1.10 0.22 -3.42
C TYR A 6 -1.82 1.22 -2.51
N HIS A 7 -1.38 1.37 -1.27
CA HIS A 7 -1.98 2.23 -0.26
C HIS A 7 -0.97 3.33 0.10
N GLY A 8 -1.28 4.56 -0.26
CA GLY A 8 -0.41 5.71 -0.01
C GLY A 8 -1.04 6.72 0.94
N LEU A 9 -0.20 7.61 1.43
CA LEU A 9 -0.55 8.76 2.26
C LEU A 9 -0.51 10.04 1.40
N PRO A 10 -1.32 11.04 1.72
CA PRO A 10 -1.23 12.35 1.08
C PRO A 10 0.12 13.02 1.41
N GLU A 11 0.58 13.90 0.54
CA GLU A 11 1.81 14.68 0.72
C GLU A 11 1.83 15.44 2.05
N THR A 12 0.67 15.96 2.44
CA THR A 12 0.49 16.76 3.67
C THR A 12 0.39 15.94 4.95
N TYR A 13 0.45 14.61 4.85
CA TYR A 13 0.34 13.77 6.05
C TYR A 13 1.64 13.84 6.87
N VAL A 14 1.54 14.44 8.05
CA VAL A 14 2.59 14.50 9.06
C VAL A 14 1.96 14.11 10.41
N PRO A 15 2.36 12.98 11.01
CA PRO A 15 1.85 12.59 12.33
C PRO A 15 2.52 13.41 13.44
N GLU A 16 1.96 13.35 14.65
CA GLU A 16 2.69 13.78 15.84
C GLU A 16 3.94 12.92 16.02
N LEU A 17 5.08 13.56 16.31
CA LEU A 17 6.38 12.90 16.32
C LEU A 17 7.16 13.20 17.59
N GLU A 18 7.76 12.15 18.15
CA GLU A 18 8.69 12.20 19.27
C GLU A 18 10.08 11.73 18.83
N LYS A 19 11.14 12.51 19.17
CA LYS A 19 12.53 12.16 18.85
C LYS A 19 13.00 10.97 19.68
N LEU A 20 13.65 10.01 19.03
CA LEU A 20 14.30 8.89 19.72
C LEU A 20 15.52 9.36 20.53
N GLY A 21 16.53 9.88 19.87
CA GLY A 21 17.70 10.51 20.51
C GLY A 21 18.61 9.60 21.33
N GLY A 22 19.77 10.13 21.71
CA GLY A 22 20.70 9.46 22.63
C GLY A 22 21.13 8.06 22.15
N ARG A 23 21.09 7.11 23.05
CA ARG A 23 21.48 5.72 22.79
C ARG A 23 20.55 4.97 21.85
N TYR A 24 19.33 5.46 21.66
CA TYR A 24 18.34 4.83 20.78
C TYR A 24 18.58 5.11 19.29
N GLY A 25 19.47 6.03 18.95
CA GLY A 25 19.84 6.35 17.59
C GLY A 25 19.17 7.62 17.07
N VAL A 26 18.84 7.63 15.77
CA VAL A 26 18.35 8.84 15.07
C VAL A 26 16.90 8.71 14.67
N GLY A 27 16.30 9.85 14.32
CA GLY A 27 14.94 9.95 13.80
C GLY A 27 13.87 10.17 14.87
N SER A 28 12.64 10.18 14.40
CA SER A 28 11.44 10.38 15.23
C SER A 28 10.39 9.36 14.86
N MET A 29 9.53 9.02 15.80
CA MET A 29 8.38 8.13 15.61
C MET A 29 7.14 8.74 16.27
N VAL A 30 5.96 8.21 16.01
CA VAL A 30 4.79 8.56 16.82
C VAL A 30 5.02 8.15 18.28
N PRO A 31 4.46 8.85 19.27
CA PRO A 31 4.79 8.66 20.70
C PRO A 31 4.74 7.20 21.16
N ASP A 32 3.67 6.47 20.84
CA ASP A 32 3.50 5.07 21.26
C ASP A 32 4.59 4.16 20.67
N ALA A 33 4.92 4.33 19.39
CA ALA A 33 5.96 3.55 18.74
C ALA A 33 7.36 3.94 19.26
N ALA A 34 7.59 5.20 19.58
CA ALA A 34 8.84 5.67 20.19
C ALA A 34 9.04 5.07 21.59
N ALA A 35 7.99 5.07 22.41
CA ALA A 35 8.02 4.45 23.73
C ALA A 35 8.27 2.93 23.64
N ALA A 36 7.58 2.25 22.73
CA ALA A 36 7.75 0.81 22.47
C ALA A 36 9.17 0.47 22.00
N PHE A 37 9.74 1.27 21.09
CA PHE A 37 11.11 1.06 20.63
C PHE A 37 12.15 1.27 21.73
N ARG A 38 11.98 2.29 22.57
CA ARG A 38 12.87 2.49 23.73
C ARG A 38 12.81 1.30 24.68
N ALA A 39 11.61 0.83 25.01
CA ALA A 39 11.44 -0.34 25.87
C ALA A 39 12.11 -1.60 25.27
N MET A 40 11.98 -1.80 23.94
CA MET A 40 12.63 -2.89 23.21
C MET A 40 14.16 -2.76 23.27
N ALA A 41 14.70 -1.57 23.00
CA ALA A 41 16.16 -1.33 23.06
C ALA A 41 16.71 -1.44 24.48
N ASP A 42 15.92 -1.12 25.51
CA ASP A 42 16.30 -1.28 26.91
C ASP A 42 16.34 -2.75 27.33
N ALA A 43 15.36 -3.56 26.91
CA ALA A 43 15.35 -4.99 27.13
C ALA A 43 16.52 -5.66 26.39
N ALA A 44 16.77 -5.33 25.14
CA ALA A 44 17.93 -5.83 24.39
C ALA A 44 19.24 -5.50 25.09
N LYS A 45 19.37 -4.27 25.62
CA LYS A 45 20.56 -3.87 26.36
C LYS A 45 20.77 -4.66 27.65
N ALA A 46 19.69 -5.04 28.35
CA ALA A 46 19.79 -5.90 29.53
C ALA A 46 20.35 -7.29 29.16
N ASP A 47 20.10 -7.75 27.93
CA ASP A 47 20.63 -8.99 27.37
C ASP A 47 22.01 -8.81 26.70
N GLY A 48 22.64 -7.63 26.84
CA GLY A 48 23.94 -7.31 26.25
C GLY A 48 23.90 -6.94 24.76
N ILE A 49 22.72 -6.73 24.19
CA ILE A 49 22.47 -6.43 22.78
C ILE A 49 22.25 -4.92 22.59
N SER A 50 22.82 -4.33 21.52
CA SER A 50 22.73 -2.90 21.27
C SER A 50 21.93 -2.58 20.02
N LEU A 51 20.67 -2.25 20.17
CA LEU A 51 19.78 -1.83 19.07
C LEU A 51 19.82 -0.31 18.90
N ARG A 52 19.94 0.15 17.65
CA ARG A 52 19.88 1.58 17.31
C ARG A 52 19.01 1.81 16.06
N SER A 53 18.19 2.85 16.13
CA SER A 53 17.53 3.38 14.94
C SER A 53 18.55 4.11 14.06
N VAL A 54 18.59 3.77 12.79
CA VAL A 54 19.42 4.44 11.77
C VAL A 54 18.56 5.25 10.79
N SER A 55 17.25 4.99 10.75
CA SER A 55 16.23 5.75 10.01
C SER A 55 14.88 5.52 10.68
N ALA A 56 14.03 6.56 10.77
CA ALA A 56 12.69 6.46 11.31
C ALA A 56 11.72 7.28 10.45
N TYR A 57 10.96 8.25 11.01
CA TYR A 57 10.08 9.09 10.19
C TYR A 57 10.82 9.72 9.01
N ARG A 58 10.19 9.69 7.86
CA ARG A 58 10.68 10.31 6.62
C ARG A 58 9.52 11.02 5.94
N SER A 59 9.66 12.34 5.75
CA SER A 59 8.63 13.15 5.07
C SER A 59 8.44 12.73 3.60
N TYR A 60 7.31 13.12 3.03
CA TYR A 60 7.04 12.94 1.60
C TYR A 60 8.15 13.57 0.73
N GLU A 61 8.58 14.79 1.06
CA GLU A 61 9.65 15.50 0.34
C GLU A 61 10.99 14.75 0.41
N THR A 62 11.39 14.32 1.61
CA THR A 62 12.63 13.53 1.79
C THR A 62 12.56 12.24 1.00
N GLN A 63 11.41 11.55 1.02
CA GLN A 63 11.22 10.34 0.22
C GLN A 63 11.28 10.62 -1.28
N THR A 64 10.78 11.77 -1.73
CA THR A 64 10.86 12.20 -3.15
C THR A 64 12.32 12.32 -3.60
N GLY A 65 13.16 13.00 -2.82
CA GLY A 65 14.58 13.14 -3.12
C GLY A 65 15.30 11.79 -3.16
N LEU A 66 15.02 10.94 -2.17
CA LEU A 66 15.61 9.61 -2.06
C LEU A 66 15.21 8.70 -3.23
N TYR A 67 13.92 8.64 -3.54
CA TYR A 67 13.39 7.83 -4.64
C TYR A 67 13.97 8.25 -5.99
N ASN A 68 13.97 9.55 -6.28
CA ASN A 68 14.53 10.08 -7.54
C ASN A 68 16.02 9.74 -7.68
N ARG A 69 16.78 9.83 -6.59
CA ARG A 69 18.21 9.41 -6.58
C ARG A 69 18.35 7.93 -6.93
N TYR A 70 17.58 7.04 -6.33
CA TYR A 70 17.65 5.61 -6.61
C TYR A 70 17.21 5.28 -8.04
N VAL A 71 16.16 5.93 -8.55
CA VAL A 71 15.73 5.78 -9.94
C VAL A 71 16.83 6.21 -10.92
N SER A 72 17.57 7.27 -10.60
CA SER A 72 18.68 7.71 -11.46
C SER A 72 19.89 6.78 -11.46
N ILE A 73 20.10 6.02 -10.37
CA ILE A 73 21.24 5.09 -10.22
C ILE A 73 20.90 3.72 -10.82
N ASP A 74 19.76 3.14 -10.41
CA ASP A 74 19.42 1.73 -10.66
C ASP A 74 18.29 1.54 -11.68
N GLY A 75 17.73 2.62 -12.18
CA GLY A 75 16.53 2.61 -13.01
C GLY A 75 15.26 2.34 -12.19
N LYS A 76 14.10 2.75 -12.72
CA LYS A 76 12.82 2.72 -12.02
C LYS A 76 12.44 1.31 -11.52
N ALA A 77 12.55 0.31 -12.39
CA ALA A 77 12.12 -1.05 -12.06
C ALA A 77 12.91 -1.65 -10.88
N ASN A 78 14.23 -1.43 -10.84
CA ASN A 78 15.05 -1.92 -9.73
C ASN A 78 14.86 -1.08 -8.47
N ALA A 79 14.83 0.24 -8.59
CA ALA A 79 14.63 1.15 -7.46
C ALA A 79 13.32 0.85 -6.73
N GLU A 80 12.24 0.56 -7.43
CA GLU A 80 10.95 0.25 -6.83
C GLU A 80 10.93 -1.06 -6.00
N ARG A 81 11.90 -1.96 -6.16
CA ARG A 81 11.99 -3.16 -5.34
C ARG A 81 12.48 -2.91 -3.90
N TYR A 82 13.10 -1.76 -3.63
CA TYR A 82 13.66 -1.44 -2.31
C TYR A 82 13.38 0.00 -1.84
N SER A 83 12.84 0.84 -2.69
CA SER A 83 12.46 2.21 -2.34
C SER A 83 11.02 2.49 -2.73
N ALA A 84 10.27 3.00 -1.77
CA ALA A 84 8.88 3.38 -2.01
C ALA A 84 8.80 4.66 -2.85
N ARG A 85 7.79 4.76 -3.70
CA ARG A 85 7.39 6.02 -4.30
C ARG A 85 6.97 7.01 -3.21
N PRO A 86 7.11 8.33 -3.43
CA PRO A 86 6.62 9.35 -2.50
C PRO A 86 5.15 9.11 -2.14
N GLY A 87 4.84 9.18 -0.85
CA GLY A 87 3.52 8.86 -0.31
C GLY A 87 3.28 7.37 -0.04
N TYR A 88 4.12 6.46 -0.52
CA TYR A 88 3.96 5.00 -0.37
C TYR A 88 4.99 4.36 0.57
N SER A 89 5.74 5.19 1.31
CA SER A 89 6.69 4.73 2.31
C SER A 89 6.05 4.63 3.69
N GLU A 90 6.24 3.50 4.38
CA GLU A 90 5.81 3.35 5.76
C GLU A 90 6.50 4.31 6.72
N HIS A 91 7.71 4.78 6.40
CA HIS A 91 8.41 5.79 7.19
C HIS A 91 7.62 7.10 7.34
N GLN A 92 6.75 7.43 6.38
CA GLN A 92 5.90 8.62 6.49
C GLN A 92 4.82 8.47 7.57
N THR A 93 4.49 7.24 7.98
CA THR A 93 3.53 7.00 9.08
C THR A 93 4.08 7.37 10.46
N GLY A 94 5.41 7.45 10.61
CA GLY A 94 6.06 7.48 11.92
C GLY A 94 5.98 6.17 12.72
N LEU A 95 5.50 5.09 12.09
CA LEU A 95 5.34 3.75 12.70
C LEU A 95 6.41 2.75 12.25
N ALA A 96 7.27 3.11 11.31
CA ALA A 96 8.36 2.27 10.84
C ALA A 96 9.72 2.88 11.16
N LEU A 97 10.70 2.00 11.39
CA LEU A 97 12.08 2.38 11.56
C LEU A 97 13.02 1.31 11.02
N ASP A 98 14.22 1.76 10.64
CA ASP A 98 15.32 0.88 10.30
C ASP A 98 16.22 0.72 11.54
N ILE A 99 16.42 -0.53 11.96
CA ILE A 99 17.24 -0.90 13.12
C ILE A 99 18.58 -1.46 12.64
N ASN A 100 19.66 -1.11 13.34
CA ASN A 100 20.97 -1.68 13.09
C ASN A 100 21.79 -1.77 14.38
N THR A 101 23.00 -2.30 14.28
CA THR A 101 23.98 -2.35 15.36
C THR A 101 24.57 -0.96 15.65
N ALA A 102 25.31 -0.82 16.74
CA ALA A 102 25.97 0.44 17.09
C ALA A 102 26.96 0.93 16.01
N SER A 103 27.59 0.01 15.28
CA SER A 103 28.58 0.28 14.23
C SER A 103 28.04 0.16 12.81
N ILE A 104 26.75 0.00 12.63
CA ILE A 104 26.04 -0.19 11.35
C ILE A 104 26.63 -1.31 10.50
N SER A 105 26.03 -2.50 10.61
CA SER A 105 26.40 -3.66 9.81
C SER A 105 25.76 -3.60 8.41
N ALA A 106 26.54 -3.89 7.38
CA ALA A 106 26.01 -4.08 6.02
C ALA A 106 25.27 -5.42 5.84
N HIS A 107 25.50 -6.37 6.76
CA HIS A 107 24.87 -7.70 6.80
C HIS A 107 24.15 -7.87 8.13
N PHE A 108 23.16 -7.04 8.37
CA PHE A 108 22.44 -7.00 9.64
C PHE A 108 21.79 -8.35 9.98
N GLU A 109 21.34 -9.09 8.97
CA GLU A 109 20.76 -10.44 9.10
C GLU A 109 21.69 -11.46 9.74
N ASN A 110 22.99 -11.21 9.76
CA ASN A 110 24.02 -12.09 10.34
C ASN A 110 24.46 -11.66 11.74
N THR A 111 23.78 -10.70 12.35
CA THR A 111 24.15 -10.14 13.66
C THR A 111 23.35 -10.78 14.80
N VAL A 112 23.89 -10.71 16.01
CA VAL A 112 23.18 -11.14 17.22
C VAL A 112 21.98 -10.23 17.53
N GLU A 113 22.04 -8.98 17.10
CA GLU A 113 20.94 -8.01 17.19
C GLU A 113 19.73 -8.48 16.37
N TYR A 114 19.98 -8.92 15.11
CA TYR A 114 18.90 -9.44 14.28
C TYR A 114 18.30 -10.72 14.89
N ALA A 115 19.13 -11.67 15.33
CA ALA A 115 18.64 -12.89 15.98
C ALA A 115 17.77 -12.56 17.20
N TRP A 116 18.20 -11.63 18.06
CA TRP A 116 17.44 -11.18 19.20
C TRP A 116 16.08 -10.56 18.79
N LEU A 117 16.08 -9.74 17.73
CA LEU A 117 14.86 -9.12 17.23
C LEU A 117 13.86 -10.15 16.70
N GLN A 118 14.32 -11.23 16.03
CA GLN A 118 13.43 -12.28 15.54
C GLN A 118 12.67 -12.97 16.70
N GLU A 119 13.25 -13.05 17.88
CA GLU A 119 12.64 -13.71 19.05
C GLU A 119 11.82 -12.73 19.94
N ASN A 120 12.12 -11.44 19.87
CA ASN A 120 11.65 -10.51 20.88
C ASN A 120 10.85 -9.32 20.36
N CYS A 121 11.00 -8.90 19.09
CA CYS A 121 10.41 -7.65 18.60
C CYS A 121 8.88 -7.60 18.76
N ALA A 122 8.20 -8.74 18.60
CA ALA A 122 6.75 -8.84 18.72
C ALA A 122 6.24 -8.52 20.13
N LYS A 123 7.00 -8.82 21.17
CA LYS A 123 6.69 -8.49 22.58
C LYS A 123 6.58 -6.98 22.81
N PHE A 124 7.18 -6.18 21.92
CA PHE A 124 7.15 -4.72 21.95
C PHE A 124 6.27 -4.13 20.84
N GLY A 125 5.52 -4.97 20.13
CA GLY A 125 4.59 -4.52 19.08
C GLY A 125 5.22 -4.26 17.73
N PHE A 126 6.47 -4.68 17.51
CA PHE A 126 7.15 -4.58 16.22
C PHE A 126 7.15 -5.91 15.49
N MET A 127 7.13 -5.85 14.16
CA MET A 127 7.31 -7.00 13.29
C MET A 127 8.33 -6.70 12.21
N LEU A 128 9.04 -7.74 11.74
CA LEU A 128 9.85 -7.67 10.53
C LEU A 128 8.89 -7.45 9.35
N ARG A 129 9.01 -6.31 8.68
CA ARG A 129 8.00 -5.87 7.71
C ARG A 129 8.13 -6.52 6.34
N TYR A 130 9.36 -6.73 5.89
CA TYR A 130 9.68 -7.30 4.58
C TYR A 130 10.52 -8.55 4.73
N PRO A 131 9.90 -9.68 5.14
CA PRO A 131 10.62 -10.94 5.37
C PRO A 131 11.08 -11.57 4.06
N GLN A 132 12.03 -12.52 4.17
CA GLN A 132 12.53 -13.27 3.04
C GLN A 132 11.39 -14.03 2.33
N ASP A 133 11.48 -14.18 1.00
CA ASP A 133 10.54 -14.91 0.15
C ASP A 133 9.10 -14.36 0.09
N LYS A 134 8.88 -13.11 0.59
CA LYS A 134 7.57 -12.44 0.58
C LYS A 134 7.50 -11.23 -0.36
N GLU A 135 8.48 -11.03 -1.25
CA GLU A 135 8.50 -9.89 -2.19
C GLU A 135 7.25 -9.85 -3.07
N SER A 136 6.74 -11.00 -3.50
CA SER A 136 5.52 -11.08 -4.33
C SER A 136 4.25 -10.57 -3.62
N ILE A 137 4.25 -10.53 -2.29
CA ILE A 137 3.13 -10.07 -1.46
C ILE A 137 3.33 -8.61 -1.07
N THR A 138 4.52 -8.28 -0.53
CA THR A 138 4.81 -6.94 -0.01
C THR A 138 5.19 -5.94 -1.09
N GLY A 139 5.68 -6.43 -2.25
CA GLY A 139 6.25 -5.63 -3.32
C GLY A 139 7.66 -5.11 -3.04
N TYR A 140 8.26 -5.51 -1.89
CA TYR A 140 9.61 -5.13 -1.50
C TYR A 140 10.47 -6.36 -1.26
N ARG A 141 11.75 -6.27 -1.67
CA ARG A 141 12.74 -7.30 -1.36
C ARG A 141 12.93 -7.43 0.15
N TYR A 142 13.61 -8.50 0.57
CA TYR A 142 13.99 -8.71 1.95
C TYR A 142 14.78 -7.52 2.54
N GLU A 143 14.30 -6.99 3.68
CA GLU A 143 14.94 -5.89 4.41
C GLU A 143 15.03 -6.26 5.90
N PRO A 144 16.13 -6.91 6.34
CA PRO A 144 16.27 -7.39 7.72
C PRO A 144 16.29 -6.29 8.77
N TRP A 145 16.54 -5.05 8.36
CA TRP A 145 16.57 -3.85 9.22
C TRP A 145 15.21 -3.17 9.39
N HIS A 146 14.24 -3.40 8.50
CA HIS A 146 12.99 -2.64 8.47
C HIS A 146 11.91 -3.27 9.35
N TYR A 147 11.59 -2.58 10.45
CA TYR A 147 10.58 -3.00 11.42
C TYR A 147 9.41 -2.05 11.45
N ARG A 148 8.20 -2.61 11.56
CA ARG A 148 6.95 -1.88 11.63
C ARG A 148 6.26 -2.09 12.98
N TYR A 149 5.89 -0.99 13.66
CA TYR A 149 5.03 -1.02 14.83
C TYR A 149 3.57 -1.20 14.43
N VAL A 150 2.96 -2.26 14.95
CA VAL A 150 1.56 -2.62 14.69
C VAL A 150 0.79 -2.92 15.98
N GLY A 151 1.45 -2.83 17.15
CA GLY A 151 0.95 -3.26 18.45
C GLY A 151 1.22 -4.76 18.72
N GLN A 152 1.29 -5.12 20.01
CA GLN A 152 1.76 -6.45 20.45
C GLN A 152 0.95 -7.60 19.86
N ALA A 153 -0.38 -7.53 19.93
CA ALA A 153 -1.23 -8.63 19.47
C ALA A 153 -1.06 -8.96 17.98
N ILE A 154 -0.98 -7.92 17.14
CA ILE A 154 -0.76 -8.07 15.69
C ILE A 154 0.65 -8.55 15.40
N ALA A 155 1.65 -7.93 16.04
CA ALA A 155 3.04 -8.29 15.86
C ALA A 155 3.29 -9.76 16.24
N GLN A 156 2.75 -10.21 17.37
CA GLN A 156 2.87 -11.60 17.83
C GLN A 156 2.27 -12.57 16.82
N THR A 157 1.03 -12.30 16.35
CA THR A 157 0.39 -13.15 15.35
C THR A 157 1.21 -13.22 14.05
N CYS A 158 1.70 -12.06 13.56
CA CYS A 158 2.49 -12.02 12.33
C CYS A 158 3.81 -12.79 12.47
N MET A 159 4.54 -12.60 13.57
CA MET A 159 5.84 -13.23 13.78
C MET A 159 5.71 -14.74 14.03
N ASP A 160 4.74 -15.17 14.85
CA ASP A 160 4.53 -16.60 15.17
C ASP A 160 4.09 -17.40 13.95
N GLN A 161 3.29 -16.81 13.07
CA GLN A 161 2.72 -17.50 11.90
C GLN A 161 3.49 -17.20 10.60
N GLY A 162 4.54 -16.38 10.64
CA GLY A 162 5.32 -15.98 9.46
C GLY A 162 4.50 -15.19 8.45
N LEU A 163 3.52 -14.38 8.92
CA LEU A 163 2.65 -13.57 8.07
C LEU A 163 3.25 -12.20 7.81
N THR A 164 3.10 -11.71 6.58
CA THR A 164 3.24 -10.29 6.30
C THR A 164 2.06 -9.51 6.89
N TYR A 165 2.20 -8.19 7.00
CA TYR A 165 1.09 -7.35 7.47
C TYR A 165 -0.10 -7.39 6.50
N GLU A 166 0.16 -7.55 5.19
CA GLU A 166 -0.87 -7.77 4.17
C GLU A 166 -1.65 -9.06 4.40
N GLU A 167 -0.96 -10.18 4.63
CA GLU A 167 -1.59 -11.50 4.89
C GLU A 167 -2.41 -11.46 6.17
N TYR A 168 -1.87 -10.85 7.24
CA TYR A 168 -2.60 -10.67 8.49
C TYR A 168 -3.91 -9.90 8.27
N LEU A 169 -3.86 -8.73 7.61
CA LEU A 169 -5.04 -7.92 7.34
C LEU A 169 -6.05 -8.65 6.44
N ALA A 170 -5.58 -9.40 5.45
CA ALA A 170 -6.45 -10.21 4.61
C ALA A 170 -7.16 -11.32 5.39
N ALA A 171 -6.50 -11.92 6.39
CA ALA A 171 -7.09 -12.94 7.25
C ALA A 171 -8.12 -12.38 8.27
N GLN A 172 -8.02 -11.09 8.63
CA GLN A 172 -8.99 -10.44 9.53
C GLN A 172 -10.31 -10.07 8.83
N VAL A 173 -10.32 -10.09 7.51
CA VAL A 173 -11.53 -9.79 6.76
C VAL A 173 -12.47 -10.99 6.84
N GLN A 174 -13.68 -10.79 7.38
CA GLN A 174 -14.70 -11.82 7.53
C GLN A 174 -14.98 -12.52 6.17
N PRO A 175 -15.23 -13.85 6.15
CA PRO A 175 -15.72 -14.51 4.94
C PRO A 175 -16.98 -13.77 4.44
N GLY A 176 -16.86 -13.09 3.31
CA GLY A 176 -17.89 -12.20 2.75
C GLY A 176 -17.46 -10.74 2.59
N GLU A 177 -16.60 -10.19 3.46
CA GLU A 177 -16.11 -8.80 3.30
C GLU A 177 -15.06 -8.63 2.18
N ASN A 178 -14.32 -9.69 1.83
CA ASN A 178 -13.42 -9.71 0.67
C ASN A 178 -14.10 -10.26 -0.59
N GLN A 179 -15.34 -10.74 -0.49
CA GLN A 179 -16.07 -11.13 -1.67
C GLN A 179 -16.39 -9.87 -2.48
N ALA A 180 -15.94 -9.86 -3.73
CA ALA A 180 -16.31 -8.78 -4.63
C ALA A 180 -17.84 -8.69 -4.68
N PRO A 181 -18.43 -7.50 -4.53
CA PRO A 181 -19.88 -7.37 -4.61
C PRO A 181 -20.35 -7.75 -6.02
N ALA A 182 -21.52 -8.35 -6.11
CA ALA A 182 -22.18 -8.46 -7.39
C ALA A 182 -22.52 -7.05 -7.91
N LEU A 183 -22.27 -6.80 -9.17
CA LEU A 183 -22.61 -5.55 -9.83
C LEU A 183 -23.87 -5.74 -10.66
N PHE A 184 -24.76 -4.75 -10.61
CA PHE A 184 -25.99 -4.76 -11.38
C PHE A 184 -26.05 -3.49 -12.23
N TRP A 185 -26.50 -3.61 -13.46
CA TRP A 185 -26.80 -2.49 -14.35
C TRP A 185 -28.31 -2.43 -14.60
N GLN A 186 -28.94 -1.38 -14.11
CA GLN A 186 -30.40 -1.20 -14.24
C GLN A 186 -31.20 -2.46 -13.80
N GLY A 187 -30.81 -3.04 -12.66
CA GLY A 187 -31.44 -4.21 -12.06
C GLY A 187 -30.98 -5.56 -12.62
N GLN A 188 -30.19 -5.61 -13.69
CA GLN A 188 -29.65 -6.84 -14.28
C GLN A 188 -28.23 -7.10 -13.79
N ALA A 189 -27.95 -8.33 -13.36
CA ALA A 189 -26.60 -8.71 -12.91
C ALA A 189 -25.60 -8.62 -14.07
N LEU A 190 -24.45 -8.00 -13.80
CA LEU A 190 -23.31 -7.99 -14.71
C LEU A 190 -22.41 -9.21 -14.42
N ASP A 191 -22.21 -10.05 -15.40
CA ASP A 191 -21.28 -11.17 -15.32
C ASP A 191 -19.86 -10.69 -15.67
N LEU A 192 -19.15 -10.19 -14.66
CA LEU A 192 -17.76 -9.73 -14.79
C LEU A 192 -16.76 -10.72 -14.19
N GLY A 193 -17.22 -11.82 -13.58
CA GLY A 193 -16.37 -12.87 -13.03
C GLY A 193 -15.24 -12.35 -12.15
N ASP A 194 -14.00 -12.74 -12.45
CA ASP A 194 -12.77 -12.34 -11.75
C ASP A 194 -12.33 -10.90 -12.02
N LYS A 195 -13.05 -10.16 -12.86
CA LYS A 195 -12.78 -8.75 -13.21
C LYS A 195 -13.24 -7.77 -12.15
N VAL A 196 -13.98 -8.24 -11.12
CA VAL A 196 -14.32 -7.46 -9.93
C VAL A 196 -13.56 -8.05 -8.74
N THR A 197 -12.92 -7.21 -7.96
CA THR A 197 -12.17 -7.66 -6.78
C THR A 197 -12.31 -6.65 -5.65
N ARG A 198 -12.13 -7.10 -4.41
CA ARG A 198 -12.09 -6.21 -3.25
C ARG A 198 -10.68 -6.21 -2.69
N LEU A 199 -10.08 -5.03 -2.56
CA LEU A 199 -8.74 -4.82 -2.01
C LEU A 199 -8.84 -3.84 -0.84
N SER A 200 -8.57 -4.33 0.36
CA SER A 200 -8.64 -3.53 1.61
C SER A 200 -9.95 -2.73 1.74
N GLY A 201 -11.08 -3.40 1.53
CA GLY A 201 -12.41 -2.80 1.64
C GLY A 201 -12.85 -1.96 0.44
N VAL A 202 -11.97 -1.70 -0.53
CA VAL A 202 -12.28 -0.97 -1.76
C VAL A 202 -12.57 -1.94 -2.89
N THR A 203 -13.70 -1.75 -3.57
CA THR A 203 -14.04 -2.53 -4.77
C THR A 203 -13.29 -1.97 -5.97
N TYR A 204 -12.47 -2.82 -6.59
CA TYR A 204 -11.79 -2.56 -7.87
C TYR A 204 -12.47 -3.34 -8.97
N VAL A 205 -12.52 -2.75 -10.15
CA VAL A 205 -13.08 -3.38 -11.34
C VAL A 205 -12.14 -3.18 -12.53
N ASP A 206 -12.04 -4.18 -13.38
CA ASP A 206 -11.34 -4.06 -14.66
C ASP A 206 -12.08 -3.02 -15.52
N ALA A 207 -11.36 -1.95 -15.89
CA ALA A 207 -11.97 -0.82 -16.55
C ALA A 207 -12.49 -1.16 -17.94
N ALA A 208 -11.76 -1.98 -18.70
CA ALA A 208 -12.19 -2.39 -20.03
C ALA A 208 -13.42 -3.31 -19.95
N ALA A 209 -13.46 -4.25 -18.99
CA ALA A 209 -14.57 -5.16 -18.80
C ALA A 209 -15.86 -4.43 -18.40
N LEU A 210 -15.79 -3.52 -17.42
CA LEU A 210 -16.97 -2.72 -17.03
C LEU A 210 -17.42 -1.80 -18.16
N ALA A 211 -16.48 -1.11 -18.81
CA ALA A 211 -16.78 -0.22 -19.94
C ALA A 211 -17.48 -0.99 -21.07
N ALA A 212 -16.98 -2.17 -21.46
CA ALA A 212 -17.59 -3.02 -22.47
C ALA A 212 -19.01 -3.45 -22.09
N ALA A 213 -19.24 -3.84 -20.81
CA ALA A 213 -20.56 -4.21 -20.30
C ALA A 213 -21.57 -3.04 -20.34
N LEU A 214 -21.06 -1.80 -20.35
CA LEU A 214 -21.83 -0.56 -20.45
C LEU A 214 -21.89 0.00 -21.89
N GLY A 215 -21.37 -0.72 -22.89
CA GLY A 215 -21.43 -0.34 -24.30
C GLY A 215 -20.30 0.59 -24.77
N TRP A 216 -19.24 0.76 -23.98
CA TRP A 216 -18.04 1.50 -24.38
C TRP A 216 -17.05 0.59 -25.12
N ALA A 217 -16.36 1.12 -26.11
CA ALA A 217 -15.21 0.46 -26.73
C ALA A 217 -13.95 0.74 -25.92
N GLY A 218 -13.01 -0.23 -25.86
CA GLY A 218 -11.75 -0.07 -25.13
C GLY A 218 -10.58 -0.70 -25.87
N GLU A 219 -9.42 -0.02 -25.86
CA GLU A 219 -8.16 -0.52 -26.40
C GLU A 219 -6.98 -0.06 -25.57
N THR A 220 -5.94 -0.88 -25.48
CA THR A 220 -4.68 -0.46 -24.86
C THR A 220 -3.67 -0.17 -25.95
N GLY A 221 -3.19 1.07 -26.01
CA GLY A 221 -2.19 1.49 -26.99
C GLY A 221 -0.79 0.93 -26.69
N GLU A 222 0.14 1.08 -27.65
CA GLU A 222 1.56 0.71 -27.48
C GLU A 222 2.24 1.49 -26.33
N ASP A 223 1.73 2.68 -26.00
CA ASP A 223 2.14 3.50 -24.87
C ASP A 223 1.66 2.97 -23.51
N GLY A 224 0.96 1.83 -23.51
CA GLY A 224 0.42 1.20 -22.30
C GLY A 224 -0.77 1.96 -21.68
N VAL A 225 -1.37 2.94 -22.39
CA VAL A 225 -2.54 3.67 -21.91
C VAL A 225 -3.80 2.95 -22.36
N LEU A 226 -4.69 2.59 -21.42
CA LEU A 226 -6.02 2.10 -21.75
C LEU A 226 -6.90 3.28 -22.17
N ARG A 227 -7.50 3.20 -23.35
CA ARG A 227 -8.42 4.20 -23.90
C ARG A 227 -9.81 3.60 -24.01
N LEU A 228 -10.80 4.30 -23.45
CA LEU A 228 -12.22 3.92 -23.51
C LEU A 228 -13.00 5.01 -24.24
N SER A 229 -13.99 4.63 -25.05
CA SER A 229 -14.84 5.61 -25.73
C SER A 229 -16.26 5.05 -25.97
N ASP A 230 -17.25 5.91 -25.82
CA ASP A 230 -18.66 5.68 -26.19
C ASP A 230 -19.03 6.37 -27.53
N GLY A 231 -18.03 6.92 -28.23
CA GLY A 231 -18.21 7.69 -29.45
C GLY A 231 -18.47 9.20 -29.22
N ARG A 232 -18.77 9.61 -27.98
CA ARG A 232 -18.95 11.03 -27.59
C ARG A 232 -17.85 11.47 -26.63
N HIS A 233 -17.52 10.61 -25.68
CA HIS A 233 -16.51 10.85 -24.67
C HIS A 233 -15.33 9.92 -24.83
N LYS A 234 -14.16 10.38 -24.42
CA LYS A 234 -12.92 9.63 -24.40
C LYS A 234 -12.30 9.66 -23.01
N ILE A 235 -12.00 8.48 -22.47
CA ILE A 235 -11.29 8.33 -21.21
C ILE A 235 -9.93 7.71 -21.52
N GLU A 236 -8.86 8.29 -20.97
CA GLU A 236 -7.51 7.73 -21.02
C GLU A 236 -7.07 7.40 -19.60
N LEU A 237 -6.63 6.16 -19.42
CA LEU A 237 -6.25 5.59 -18.13
C LEU A 237 -4.77 5.16 -18.17
N PRO A 238 -3.83 6.07 -17.95
CA PRO A 238 -2.43 5.70 -17.73
C PRO A 238 -2.26 4.95 -16.41
N VAL A 239 -1.13 4.30 -16.22
CA VAL A 239 -0.78 3.74 -14.90
C VAL A 239 -0.61 4.88 -13.88
N GLY A 240 -1.27 4.78 -12.72
CA GLY A 240 -1.13 5.77 -11.63
C GLY A 240 -2.45 6.24 -11.04
N ARG A 241 -2.48 7.50 -10.60
CA ARG A 241 -3.65 8.12 -9.93
C ARG A 241 -4.29 9.23 -10.76
N ARG A 242 -4.22 9.12 -12.08
CA ARG A 242 -4.80 10.10 -13.00
C ARG A 242 -5.58 9.38 -14.09
N ALA A 243 -6.67 9.99 -14.48
CA ALA A 243 -7.39 9.70 -15.71
C ALA A 243 -7.50 11.00 -16.53
N LEU A 244 -7.72 10.89 -17.82
CA LEU A 244 -8.12 12.01 -18.63
C LEU A 244 -9.53 11.71 -19.16
N LEU A 245 -10.44 12.66 -18.98
CA LEU A 245 -11.78 12.64 -19.57
C LEU A 245 -11.84 13.80 -20.56
N ASP A 246 -11.96 13.48 -21.84
CA ASP A 246 -11.97 14.46 -22.95
C ASP A 246 -10.77 15.45 -22.88
N GLY A 247 -9.59 14.93 -22.48
CA GLY A 247 -8.37 15.70 -22.32
C GLY A 247 -8.23 16.42 -20.98
N MET A 248 -9.26 16.48 -20.15
CA MET A 248 -9.17 17.05 -18.81
C MET A 248 -8.62 16.02 -17.81
N THR A 249 -7.63 16.42 -17.03
CA THR A 249 -7.02 15.55 -16.00
C THR A 249 -7.94 15.42 -14.80
N ILE A 250 -8.30 14.19 -14.46
CA ILE A 250 -9.05 13.79 -13.26
C ILE A 250 -8.10 13.06 -12.32
N ARG A 251 -8.10 13.48 -11.05
CA ARG A 251 -7.36 12.76 -9.99
C ARG A 251 -8.22 11.62 -9.45
N LEU A 252 -7.67 10.41 -9.43
CA LEU A 252 -8.31 9.23 -8.86
C LEU A 252 -8.10 9.17 -7.35
N SER A 253 -9.06 8.63 -6.62
CA SER A 253 -8.99 8.39 -5.17
C SER A 253 -7.98 7.27 -4.83
N GLY A 254 -7.87 6.27 -5.71
CA GLY A 254 -6.92 5.17 -5.64
C GLY A 254 -6.06 5.05 -6.90
N PRO A 255 -4.94 4.30 -6.84
CA PRO A 255 -4.13 4.03 -8.02
C PRO A 255 -4.85 3.05 -8.96
N THR A 256 -4.52 3.12 -10.25
CA THR A 256 -4.80 2.02 -11.16
C THR A 256 -3.93 0.81 -10.80
N VAL A 257 -4.48 -0.39 -10.84
CA VAL A 257 -3.82 -1.65 -10.52
C VAL A 257 -3.88 -2.58 -11.73
N GLU A 258 -2.74 -3.14 -12.13
CA GLU A 258 -2.72 -4.19 -13.16
C GLU A 258 -3.02 -5.54 -12.50
N ARG A 259 -4.09 -6.22 -12.97
CA ARG A 259 -4.49 -7.52 -12.45
C ARG A 259 -5.13 -8.37 -13.53
N GLY A 260 -4.73 -9.65 -13.62
CA GLY A 260 -5.29 -10.58 -14.62
C GLY A 260 -5.15 -10.12 -16.07
N GLY A 261 -4.08 -9.34 -16.36
CA GLY A 261 -3.84 -8.74 -17.67
C GLY A 261 -4.71 -7.52 -17.98
N GLY A 262 -5.51 -7.04 -17.03
CA GLY A 262 -6.36 -5.88 -17.19
C GLY A 262 -6.04 -4.76 -16.19
N ARG A 263 -6.50 -3.55 -16.50
CA ARG A 263 -6.33 -2.36 -15.68
C ARG A 263 -7.53 -2.13 -14.78
N CYS A 264 -7.34 -2.33 -13.47
CA CYS A 264 -8.38 -2.16 -12.48
C CYS A 264 -8.32 -0.79 -11.82
N LEU A 265 -9.49 -0.17 -11.60
CA LEU A 265 -9.66 1.06 -10.84
C LEU A 265 -10.65 0.85 -9.70
N PRO A 266 -10.60 1.70 -8.65
CA PRO A 266 -11.72 1.78 -7.72
C PRO A 266 -13.03 2.01 -8.47
N LEU A 267 -14.05 1.23 -8.13
CA LEU A 267 -15.38 1.36 -8.75
C LEU A 267 -15.94 2.76 -8.59
N SER A 268 -15.69 3.39 -7.43
CA SER A 268 -16.08 4.76 -7.12
C SER A 268 -15.43 5.82 -8.03
N ASP A 269 -14.27 5.52 -8.59
CA ASP A 269 -13.58 6.44 -9.51
C ASP A 269 -13.99 6.18 -10.98
N LEU A 270 -14.14 4.89 -11.35
CA LEU A 270 -14.44 4.54 -12.74
C LEU A 270 -15.89 4.86 -13.12
N CYS A 271 -16.86 4.60 -12.22
CA CYS A 271 -18.26 4.82 -12.54
C CYS A 271 -18.58 6.27 -12.94
N PRO A 272 -18.14 7.32 -12.21
CA PRO A 272 -18.38 8.70 -12.64
C PRO A 272 -17.75 9.04 -14.00
N LEU A 273 -16.57 8.47 -14.31
CA LEU A 273 -15.93 8.65 -15.62
C LEU A 273 -16.79 8.08 -16.76
N LEU A 274 -17.46 6.95 -16.51
CA LEU A 274 -18.38 6.30 -17.45
C LEU A 274 -19.79 6.91 -17.45
N GLY A 275 -20.03 8.02 -16.74
CA GLY A 275 -21.36 8.62 -16.61
C GLY A 275 -22.35 7.81 -15.77
N VAL A 276 -21.82 7.04 -14.80
CA VAL A 276 -22.59 6.09 -13.98
C VAL A 276 -22.51 6.49 -12.51
N GLN A 277 -23.63 6.37 -11.79
CA GLN A 277 -23.70 6.45 -10.34
C GLN A 277 -23.88 5.07 -9.72
N THR A 278 -23.49 4.94 -8.46
CA THR A 278 -23.53 3.68 -7.71
C THR A 278 -24.44 3.80 -6.49
N ALA A 279 -25.18 2.73 -6.18
CA ALA A 279 -25.93 2.58 -4.93
C ALA A 279 -25.63 1.20 -4.33
N VAL A 280 -25.31 1.16 -3.04
CA VAL A 280 -25.13 -0.12 -2.32
C VAL A 280 -26.50 -0.64 -1.91
N THR A 281 -26.77 -1.90 -2.21
CA THR A 281 -28.00 -2.61 -1.89
C THR A 281 -27.68 -3.90 -1.13
N ASP A 282 -28.68 -4.59 -0.62
CA ASP A 282 -28.57 -5.92 -0.01
C ASP A 282 -28.09 -7.01 -1.00
N ARG A 283 -28.28 -6.80 -2.31
CA ARG A 283 -27.85 -7.72 -3.37
C ARG A 283 -26.43 -7.44 -3.89
N GLY A 284 -25.86 -6.26 -3.61
CA GLY A 284 -24.55 -5.83 -4.13
C GLY A 284 -24.55 -4.34 -4.47
N VAL A 285 -23.89 -3.96 -5.56
CA VAL A 285 -23.81 -2.57 -6.03
C VAL A 285 -24.63 -2.39 -7.30
N GLU A 286 -25.64 -1.56 -7.20
CA GLU A 286 -26.48 -1.15 -8.34
C GLU A 286 -25.82 0.02 -9.07
N LEU A 287 -25.74 -0.08 -10.38
CA LEU A 287 -25.21 0.91 -11.30
C LEU A 287 -26.35 1.49 -12.13
N SER A 288 -26.41 2.80 -12.27
CA SER A 288 -27.40 3.47 -13.10
C SER A 288 -26.80 4.71 -13.78
N PRO A 289 -27.34 5.17 -14.91
CA PRO A 289 -26.88 6.38 -15.56
C PRO A 289 -26.99 7.60 -14.59
N ILE A 290 -26.00 8.48 -14.65
CA ILE A 290 -26.14 9.79 -13.99
C ILE A 290 -27.24 10.56 -14.72
N GLN A 291 -28.34 10.86 -14.05
CA GLN A 291 -29.38 11.69 -14.65
C GLN A 291 -28.84 13.12 -14.77
N ALA A 292 -28.84 13.65 -15.99
CA ALA A 292 -28.59 15.08 -16.18
C ALA A 292 -29.61 15.86 -15.37
N ALA A 293 -29.16 16.76 -14.50
CA ALA A 293 -30.07 17.70 -13.86
C ALA A 293 -30.81 18.49 -14.95
N LEU A 294 -32.12 18.39 -14.98
CA LEU A 294 -33.01 19.12 -15.87
C LEU A 294 -32.88 20.62 -15.60
#